data_52d3a3cbff30b600223a32bfff5b6896
#
_entry.id   52d3a3cbff30b600223a32bfff5b6896
#
_cell.length_a   1.000
_cell.length_b   1.000
_cell.length_c   1.000
_cell.angle_alpha   90.00
_cell.angle_beta   90.00
_cell.angle_gamma   90.00
#
_symmetry.space_group_name_H-M   'P 1'
#
loop_
_entity.id
_entity.type
_entity.pdbx_description
1 polymer ?
#
loop_
_entity_poly.entity_id
_entity_poly.type
_entity_poly.pdbx_seq_one_letter_code
_entity_poly.pdbx_strand_id
1 'polypeptide(L)'
;SYTVGGMVSGLSGSGLILANNGTNDTPVSKNGTFSFSTEIPSGNPYSVTVAAQPTNPPQNCTVANPSGTVAGSNISLSVTCATDTYSAIAYVSGLAGSGLTLSYNGGAPIAVSRNGAFTAASGLAIGTAYSVAVVGQPTNPAQTCVLSNGSGAVATANVTSIMVFCPQAVGQFAYIVNTGFPSSANQTLGTISVYRINSTSGALTLVSGSSVPTGPSAQALQFIPHTSFAWSLNVAAEYALTAPFQLSVVYDYSVNPTTGLLTAVSGSPFAELDGTTSTPGCGQNGPSGLGESLWITFDPNETFGYVSNGVNPNQDPPQENGQIWQFTVDPATGAPGLVPNGGLAGTCGEDPPPVVIDPSGQFAYIGGDDLLAFTINSQTGTLTPVPGSPYNVAGNVVTDPAGRFVYAMPGTGISAFTISPSNGALTPVVGSPFAIDYGSLVVSPDGQFAYVIKSLEASEGGGIYLYSISTTGALTAVATSPVSLGYPKSFTIDPSGQFAYAVAYIGTSGVDFGVYAFTINPTTGALLPVSGNPFAASSPPGYTTAITVTN
;
A
#
# COMPACT_ATOMS: atom_id res chain seq x y z
N SER A 1 40.75 -43.64 18.63
CA SER A 1 39.63 -43.05 17.87
C SER A 1 38.37 -43.17 18.68
N TYR A 2 37.43 -42.25 18.43
CA TYR A 2 36.18 -42.13 19.16
C TYR A 2 35.02 -41.94 18.17
N THR A 3 33.86 -42.46 18.53
CA THR A 3 32.67 -42.33 17.70
C THR A 3 32.02 -40.96 17.85
N VAL A 4 31.49 -40.41 16.76
CA VAL A 4 30.59 -39.26 16.74
C VAL A 4 29.20 -39.81 16.46
N GLY A 5 28.22 -39.43 17.29
CA GLY A 5 26.84 -39.89 17.18
C GLY A 5 25.93 -39.09 18.10
N GLY A 6 24.75 -39.61 18.41
CA GLY A 6 23.81 -38.91 19.26
C GLY A 6 22.41 -39.47 19.23
N MET A 7 21.44 -38.60 19.54
CA MET A 7 20.03 -38.97 19.59
C MET A 7 19.21 -38.03 18.67
N VAL A 8 18.31 -38.61 17.86
CA VAL A 8 17.31 -37.87 17.06
C VAL A 8 15.96 -37.97 17.75
N SER A 9 15.29 -36.84 17.89
CA SER A 9 13.94 -36.71 18.46
C SER A 9 13.02 -35.87 17.54
N GLY A 10 11.72 -36.11 17.61
CA GLY A 10 10.73 -35.39 16.83
C GLY A 10 10.68 -35.75 15.35
N LEU A 11 11.47 -36.68 14.87
CA LEU A 11 11.44 -37.15 13.48
C LEU A 11 10.15 -37.91 13.20
N SER A 12 9.37 -37.42 12.25
CA SER A 12 8.16 -38.05 11.71
C SER A 12 8.20 -38.13 10.17
N GLY A 13 9.04 -37.33 9.54
CA GLY A 13 9.28 -37.33 8.10
C GLY A 13 10.32 -38.37 7.68
N SER A 14 10.42 -38.58 6.37
CA SER A 14 11.42 -39.48 5.78
C SER A 14 12.49 -38.72 5.00
N GLY A 15 13.70 -39.32 4.90
CA GLY A 15 14.78 -38.75 4.11
C GLY A 15 15.77 -37.87 4.88
N LEU A 16 15.79 -37.89 6.22
CA LEU A 16 16.82 -37.22 7.00
C LEU A 16 18.19 -37.85 6.72
N ILE A 17 19.16 -37.03 6.33
CA ILE A 17 20.55 -37.43 6.16
C ILE A 17 21.42 -36.47 7.00
N LEU A 18 22.23 -37.05 7.86
CA LEU A 18 23.26 -36.33 8.63
C LEU A 18 24.63 -36.59 8.00
N ALA A 19 25.50 -35.57 7.95
CA ALA A 19 26.88 -35.69 7.48
C ALA A 19 27.86 -35.24 8.58
N ASN A 20 29.00 -35.90 8.69
CA ASN A 20 30.09 -35.48 9.57
C ASN A 20 31.30 -35.07 8.72
N ASN A 21 31.81 -33.84 8.95
CA ASN A 21 32.91 -33.22 8.20
C ASN A 21 32.65 -33.17 6.66
N GLY A 22 31.40 -32.97 6.26
CA GLY A 22 30.98 -32.88 4.85
C GLY A 22 31.05 -34.19 4.06
N THR A 23 31.30 -35.30 4.72
CA THR A 23 31.37 -36.67 4.18
C THR A 23 30.67 -37.61 5.15
N ASN A 24 30.70 -38.92 4.89
CA ASN A 24 30.15 -39.93 5.81
C ASN A 24 28.65 -39.74 6.07
N ASP A 25 27.88 -39.64 4.97
CA ASP A 25 26.42 -39.48 5.02
C ASP A 25 25.75 -40.64 5.74
N THR A 26 24.97 -40.31 6.76
CA THR A 26 24.25 -41.29 7.58
C THR A 26 22.76 -41.04 7.47
N PRO A 27 21.98 -41.88 6.75
CA PRO A 27 20.54 -41.78 6.71
C PRO A 27 19.92 -42.18 8.05
N VAL A 28 18.97 -41.36 8.53
CA VAL A 28 18.23 -41.58 9.78
C VAL A 28 16.74 -41.75 9.45
N SER A 29 16.16 -42.90 9.76
CA SER A 29 14.80 -43.26 9.42
C SER A 29 13.81 -43.24 10.59
N LYS A 30 14.28 -43.05 11.83
CA LYS A 30 13.44 -43.05 13.05
C LYS A 30 14.10 -42.29 14.20
N ASN A 31 13.31 -41.90 15.17
CA ASN A 31 13.81 -41.38 16.44
C ASN A 31 14.66 -42.40 17.15
N GLY A 32 15.67 -41.95 17.90
CA GLY A 32 16.57 -42.79 18.64
C GLY A 32 18.03 -42.46 18.34
N THR A 33 18.92 -43.37 18.71
CA THR A 33 20.37 -43.19 18.57
C THR A 33 20.82 -43.33 17.12
N PHE A 34 21.82 -42.51 16.75
CA PHE A 34 22.57 -42.64 15.50
C PHE A 34 24.09 -42.59 15.79
N SER A 35 24.88 -43.12 14.89
CA SER A 35 26.33 -43.06 14.95
C SER A 35 26.91 -43.02 13.54
N PHE A 36 27.89 -42.17 13.31
CA PHE A 36 28.65 -42.19 12.06
C PHE A 36 29.60 -43.39 12.02
N SER A 37 29.80 -43.95 10.85
CA SER A 37 30.64 -45.14 10.67
C SER A 37 32.13 -44.85 10.81
N THR A 38 32.56 -43.60 10.59
CA THR A 38 33.96 -43.19 10.67
C THR A 38 34.28 -42.63 12.04
N GLU A 39 35.19 -43.26 12.75
CA GLU A 39 35.73 -42.76 14.02
C GLU A 39 36.73 -41.62 13.80
N ILE A 40 36.83 -40.72 14.77
CA ILE A 40 37.73 -39.56 14.75
C ILE A 40 38.77 -39.69 15.86
N PRO A 41 40.09 -39.54 15.55
CA PRO A 41 41.13 -39.52 16.57
C PRO A 41 40.98 -38.35 17.56
N SER A 42 41.41 -38.52 18.79
CA SER A 42 41.50 -37.46 19.78
C SER A 42 42.32 -36.27 19.26
N GLY A 43 41.90 -35.07 19.49
CA GLY A 43 42.50 -33.83 18.99
C GLY A 43 41.98 -33.36 17.61
N ASN A 44 41.24 -34.19 16.89
CA ASN A 44 40.71 -33.82 15.58
C ASN A 44 39.30 -33.23 15.68
N PRO A 45 38.92 -32.31 14.77
CA PRO A 45 37.61 -31.66 14.76
C PRO A 45 36.51 -32.58 14.22
N TYR A 46 35.30 -32.40 14.73
CA TYR A 46 34.06 -32.89 14.12
C TYR A 46 33.15 -31.72 13.74
N SER A 47 32.35 -31.91 12.69
CA SER A 47 31.31 -30.96 12.25
C SER A 47 30.14 -31.74 11.66
N VAL A 48 29.05 -31.81 12.43
CA VAL A 48 27.84 -32.53 12.02
C VAL A 48 26.83 -31.57 11.44
N THR A 49 26.38 -31.84 10.22
CA THR A 49 25.37 -31.05 9.49
C THR A 49 24.21 -31.92 9.09
N VAL A 50 23.05 -31.30 8.89
CA VAL A 50 21.90 -31.91 8.20
C VAL A 50 22.16 -31.78 6.71
N ALA A 51 22.54 -32.85 6.04
CA ALA A 51 22.81 -32.88 4.59
C ALA A 51 21.50 -32.92 3.78
N ALA A 52 20.44 -33.55 4.32
CA ALA A 52 19.10 -33.48 3.75
C ALA A 52 18.05 -33.46 4.86
N GLN A 53 17.09 -32.55 4.73
CA GLN A 53 15.94 -32.45 5.62
C GLN A 53 14.86 -33.49 5.25
N PRO A 54 14.04 -33.93 6.23
CA PRO A 54 12.88 -34.78 5.94
C PRO A 54 11.87 -34.10 5.03
N THR A 55 11.28 -34.84 4.10
CA THR A 55 10.35 -34.26 3.10
C THR A 55 8.91 -34.75 3.21
N ASN A 56 8.62 -35.81 3.94
CA ASN A 56 7.27 -36.37 4.02
C ASN A 56 6.94 -36.91 5.42
N PRO A 57 6.29 -36.10 6.31
CA PRO A 57 6.04 -34.69 6.17
C PRO A 57 7.33 -33.83 6.19
N PRO A 58 7.31 -32.63 5.60
CA PRO A 58 8.46 -31.73 5.70
C PRO A 58 8.76 -31.36 7.16
N GLN A 59 10.03 -31.41 7.51
CA GLN A 59 10.50 -31.07 8.85
C GLN A 59 11.81 -30.30 8.77
N ASN A 60 12.03 -29.44 9.74
CA ASN A 60 13.32 -28.79 9.96
C ASN A 60 14.04 -29.46 11.15
N CYS A 61 15.10 -30.17 10.86
CA CYS A 61 15.94 -30.80 11.85
C CYS A 61 17.18 -29.95 12.13
N THR A 62 17.49 -29.74 13.40
CA THR A 62 18.64 -28.96 13.84
C THR A 62 19.53 -29.79 14.74
N VAL A 63 20.86 -29.58 14.67
CA VAL A 63 21.85 -30.25 15.49
C VAL A 63 22.32 -29.28 16.58
N ALA A 64 22.19 -29.68 17.83
CA ALA A 64 22.76 -28.93 18.96
C ALA A 64 24.25 -29.19 19.09
N ASN A 65 25.05 -28.13 19.30
CA ASN A 65 26.52 -28.18 19.38
C ASN A 65 27.16 -28.92 18.18
N PRO A 66 26.89 -28.47 16.94
CA PRO A 66 27.17 -29.25 15.73
C PRO A 66 28.64 -29.48 15.46
N SER A 67 29.54 -28.75 16.10
CA SER A 67 30.98 -28.85 15.86
C SER A 67 31.80 -28.75 17.15
N GLY A 68 33.00 -29.30 17.12
CA GLY A 68 33.94 -29.27 18.22
C GLY A 68 35.17 -30.10 17.93
N THR A 69 35.96 -30.39 18.99
CA THR A 69 37.15 -31.23 18.93
C THR A 69 36.96 -32.48 19.82
N VAL A 70 37.33 -33.63 19.33
CA VAL A 70 37.27 -34.90 20.09
C VAL A 70 38.30 -34.87 21.20
N ALA A 71 37.85 -34.88 22.46
CA ALA A 71 38.71 -34.75 23.65
C ALA A 71 38.83 -36.04 24.46
N GLY A 72 39.10 -37.18 23.81
CA GLY A 72 39.36 -38.45 24.50
C GLY A 72 38.11 -39.23 24.94
N SER A 73 36.94 -38.90 24.40
CA SER A 73 35.66 -39.61 24.62
C SER A 73 34.76 -39.55 23.38
N ASN A 74 33.79 -40.46 23.31
CA ASN A 74 32.77 -40.43 22.27
C ASN A 74 31.95 -39.15 22.35
N ILE A 75 31.56 -38.60 21.19
CA ILE A 75 30.73 -37.40 21.06
C ILE A 75 29.27 -37.83 20.96
N SER A 76 28.42 -37.24 21.80
CA SER A 76 26.98 -37.43 21.76
C SER A 76 26.29 -36.13 21.51
N LEU A 77 25.58 -36.04 20.37
CA LEU A 77 24.86 -34.87 19.89
C LEU A 77 23.36 -35.07 20.02
N SER A 78 22.61 -33.95 20.06
CA SER A 78 21.16 -33.98 19.99
C SER A 78 20.71 -33.38 18.66
N VAL A 79 19.86 -34.12 17.93
CA VAL A 79 19.19 -33.66 16.73
C VAL A 79 17.69 -33.58 17.04
N THR A 80 17.12 -32.40 16.86
CA THR A 80 15.69 -32.17 17.08
C THR A 80 15.02 -31.79 15.77
N CYS A 81 13.96 -32.52 15.41
CA CYS A 81 13.15 -32.27 14.21
C CYS A 81 11.81 -31.69 14.60
N ALA A 82 11.43 -30.60 13.97
CA ALA A 82 10.10 -29.97 14.07
C ALA A 82 9.38 -30.06 12.73
N THR A 83 8.11 -30.45 12.74
CA THR A 83 7.29 -30.47 11.52
C THR A 83 6.99 -29.05 11.07
N ASP A 84 7.18 -28.76 9.80
CA ASP A 84 6.83 -27.48 9.23
C ASP A 84 5.33 -27.27 9.33
N THR A 85 4.95 -26.08 9.79
CA THR A 85 3.56 -25.70 9.93
C THR A 85 3.31 -24.36 9.21
N TYR A 86 2.10 -24.22 8.75
CA TYR A 86 1.67 -23.10 7.92
C TYR A 86 0.44 -22.41 8.51
N SER A 87 0.07 -21.27 7.97
CA SER A 87 -1.11 -20.50 8.38
C SER A 87 -2.09 -20.36 7.22
N ALA A 88 -3.38 -20.30 7.54
CA ALA A 88 -4.43 -19.83 6.64
C ALA A 88 -4.68 -18.35 6.94
N ILE A 89 -4.36 -17.49 5.96
CA ILE A 89 -4.44 -16.03 6.07
C ILE A 89 -5.50 -15.56 5.09
N ALA A 90 -6.52 -14.88 5.63
CA ALA A 90 -7.53 -14.17 4.85
C ALA A 90 -7.13 -12.69 4.72
N TYR A 91 -7.27 -12.13 3.52
CA TYR A 91 -7.03 -10.72 3.25
C TYR A 91 -8.38 -10.01 3.09
N VAL A 92 -8.61 -8.99 3.91
CA VAL A 92 -9.86 -8.23 3.98
C VAL A 92 -9.66 -6.88 3.32
N SER A 93 -10.58 -6.49 2.44
CA SER A 93 -10.59 -5.17 1.80
C SER A 93 -11.99 -4.56 1.78
N GLY A 94 -12.06 -3.22 1.77
CA GLY A 94 -13.31 -2.47 1.70
C GLY A 94 -14.15 -2.49 2.99
N LEU A 95 -13.65 -3.10 4.07
CA LEU A 95 -14.36 -3.11 5.36
C LEU A 95 -14.42 -1.70 5.94
N ALA A 96 -15.62 -1.17 6.09
CA ALA A 96 -15.93 0.10 6.75
C ALA A 96 -16.86 -0.11 7.97
N GLY A 97 -17.66 -1.19 7.94
CA GLY A 97 -18.59 -1.50 9.03
C GLY A 97 -17.96 -2.33 10.14
N SER A 98 -18.58 -2.29 11.31
CA SER A 98 -18.20 -3.12 12.45
C SER A 98 -19.02 -4.42 12.52
N GLY A 99 -18.45 -5.46 13.14
CA GLY A 99 -19.14 -6.73 13.38
C GLY A 99 -18.88 -7.83 12.34
N LEU A 100 -17.94 -7.65 11.41
CA LEU A 100 -17.51 -8.75 10.54
C LEU A 100 -16.94 -9.89 11.39
N THR A 101 -17.42 -11.09 11.15
CA THR A 101 -16.86 -12.30 11.76
C THR A 101 -16.64 -13.39 10.73
N LEU A 102 -15.50 -14.06 10.85
CA LEU A 102 -15.15 -15.25 10.06
C LEU A 102 -15.20 -16.49 10.94
N SER A 103 -15.37 -17.67 10.35
CA SER A 103 -15.14 -18.95 11.01
C SER A 103 -14.10 -19.76 10.25
N TYR A 104 -13.33 -20.58 10.99
CA TYR A 104 -12.40 -21.55 10.44
C TYR A 104 -12.95 -22.96 10.70
N ASN A 105 -13.16 -23.77 9.64
CA ASN A 105 -13.69 -25.14 9.70
C ASN A 105 -14.98 -25.26 10.54
N GLY A 106 -15.88 -24.25 10.47
CA GLY A 106 -17.12 -24.22 11.24
C GLY A 106 -16.93 -24.00 12.75
N GLY A 107 -15.74 -23.59 13.19
CA GLY A 107 -15.44 -23.25 14.57
C GLY A 107 -16.08 -21.95 15.04
N ALA A 108 -15.69 -21.50 16.24
CA ALA A 108 -16.20 -20.27 16.84
C ALA A 108 -15.96 -19.04 15.94
N PRO A 109 -16.89 -18.07 15.91
CA PRO A 109 -16.71 -16.83 15.19
C PRO A 109 -15.47 -16.05 15.67
N ILE A 110 -14.69 -15.55 14.72
CA ILE A 110 -13.47 -14.78 14.94
C ILE A 110 -13.74 -13.38 14.42
N ALA A 111 -13.63 -12.36 15.31
CA ALA A 111 -13.91 -10.97 14.95
C ALA A 111 -12.81 -10.41 14.04
N VAL A 112 -13.23 -9.69 13.00
CA VAL A 112 -12.35 -8.92 12.10
C VAL A 112 -12.75 -7.45 12.20
N SER A 113 -11.81 -6.61 12.62
CA SER A 113 -12.07 -5.20 12.92
C SER A 113 -11.40 -4.22 11.95
N ARG A 114 -10.63 -4.70 10.98
CA ARG A 114 -9.88 -3.85 10.04
C ARG A 114 -9.63 -4.56 8.71
N ASN A 115 -9.25 -3.78 7.70
CA ASN A 115 -8.72 -4.30 6.43
C ASN A 115 -7.32 -4.90 6.61
N GLY A 116 -6.83 -5.59 5.59
CA GLY A 116 -5.51 -6.21 5.56
C GLY A 116 -5.52 -7.70 5.90
N ALA A 117 -4.35 -8.22 6.27
CA ALA A 117 -4.15 -9.62 6.56
C ALA A 117 -4.76 -10.03 7.90
N PHE A 118 -5.46 -11.17 7.92
CA PHE A 118 -6.07 -11.77 9.09
C PHE A 118 -5.76 -13.27 9.14
N THR A 119 -5.12 -13.72 10.22
CA THR A 119 -4.80 -15.14 10.38
C THR A 119 -6.02 -15.91 10.90
N ALA A 120 -6.65 -16.69 10.03
CA ALA A 120 -7.79 -17.53 10.40
C ALA A 120 -7.39 -18.76 11.19
N ALA A 121 -6.22 -19.34 10.89
CA ALA A 121 -5.64 -20.46 11.62
C ALA A 121 -4.13 -20.53 11.43
N SER A 122 -3.42 -21.12 12.40
CA SER A 122 -1.97 -21.34 12.36
C SER A 122 -1.63 -22.75 12.83
N GLY A 123 -0.37 -23.16 12.68
CA GLY A 123 0.10 -24.49 13.09
C GLY A 123 -0.45 -25.63 12.20
N LEU A 124 -0.81 -25.35 10.96
CA LEU A 124 -1.41 -26.29 10.04
C LEU A 124 -0.33 -27.12 9.33
N ALA A 125 -0.45 -28.44 9.39
CA ALA A 125 0.42 -29.33 8.63
C ALA A 125 0.05 -29.34 7.14
N ILE A 126 1.00 -29.72 6.29
CA ILE A 126 0.75 -29.98 4.87
C ILE A 126 -0.39 -31.00 4.68
N GLY A 127 -1.25 -30.78 3.71
CA GLY A 127 -2.43 -31.62 3.43
C GLY A 127 -3.62 -31.32 4.33
N THR A 128 -3.51 -30.49 5.36
CA THR A 128 -4.64 -30.10 6.22
C THR A 128 -5.69 -29.36 5.38
N ALA A 129 -6.93 -29.86 5.38
CA ALA A 129 -8.05 -29.16 4.75
C ALA A 129 -8.43 -27.92 5.57
N TYR A 130 -8.73 -26.83 4.86
CA TYR A 130 -9.22 -25.61 5.48
C TYR A 130 -10.53 -25.17 4.81
N SER A 131 -11.39 -24.53 5.62
CA SER A 131 -12.60 -23.84 5.17
C SER A 131 -12.79 -22.59 6.02
N VAL A 132 -12.71 -21.42 5.38
CA VAL A 132 -13.04 -20.13 5.99
C VAL A 132 -14.39 -19.68 5.45
N ALA A 133 -15.23 -19.13 6.30
CA ALA A 133 -16.54 -18.60 5.92
C ALA A 133 -16.84 -17.28 6.64
N VAL A 134 -17.58 -16.37 5.99
CA VAL A 134 -18.18 -15.21 6.63
C VAL A 134 -19.41 -15.69 7.38
N VAL A 135 -19.43 -15.54 8.70
CA VAL A 135 -20.53 -15.98 9.57
C VAL A 135 -21.28 -14.80 10.22
N GLY A 136 -20.71 -13.61 10.22
CA GLY A 136 -21.37 -12.37 10.59
C GLY A 136 -20.99 -11.25 9.64
N GLN A 137 -22.00 -10.54 9.13
CA GLN A 137 -21.79 -9.38 8.26
C GLN A 137 -21.67 -8.09 9.07
N PRO A 138 -20.92 -7.08 8.55
CA PRO A 138 -20.86 -5.76 9.18
C PRO A 138 -22.24 -5.10 9.24
N THR A 139 -22.50 -4.35 10.32
CA THR A 139 -23.83 -3.74 10.55
C THR A 139 -23.80 -2.21 10.63
N ASN A 140 -22.64 -1.60 10.88
CA ASN A 140 -22.57 -0.14 11.05
C ASN A 140 -21.26 0.43 10.43
N PRO A 141 -21.31 0.90 9.17
CA PRO A 141 -22.40 0.74 8.20
C PRO A 141 -22.63 -0.72 7.79
N ALA A 142 -23.85 -1.01 7.33
CA ALA A 142 -24.18 -2.35 6.86
C ALA A 142 -23.47 -2.64 5.53
N GLN A 143 -22.77 -3.78 5.46
CA GLN A 143 -22.10 -4.25 4.24
C GLN A 143 -22.39 -5.73 4.02
N THR A 144 -22.25 -6.17 2.78
CA THR A 144 -22.33 -7.59 2.42
C THR A 144 -20.97 -8.04 1.92
N CYS A 145 -20.14 -8.55 2.83
CA CYS A 145 -18.83 -9.08 2.48
C CYS A 145 -18.96 -10.42 1.77
N VAL A 146 -18.21 -10.57 0.69
CA VAL A 146 -18.11 -11.81 -0.09
C VAL A 146 -16.74 -12.42 0.08
N LEU A 147 -16.69 -13.76 0.09
CA LEU A 147 -15.46 -14.52 0.28
C LEU A 147 -15.13 -15.30 -0.98
N SER A 148 -13.89 -15.28 -1.40
CA SER A 148 -13.36 -16.12 -2.48
C SER A 148 -12.18 -16.95 -1.98
N ASN A 149 -11.96 -18.13 -2.62
CA ASN A 149 -10.91 -19.09 -2.27
C ASN A 149 -10.93 -19.54 -0.79
N GLY A 150 -12.11 -19.53 -0.16
CA GLY A 150 -12.26 -19.82 1.27
C GLY A 150 -11.98 -21.27 1.66
N SER A 151 -11.78 -22.19 0.73
CA SER A 151 -11.55 -23.61 1.05
C SER A 151 -10.47 -24.23 0.18
N GLY A 152 -9.78 -25.23 0.72
CA GLY A 152 -8.71 -25.93 0.03
C GLY A 152 -7.92 -26.85 0.97
N ALA A 153 -6.68 -27.14 0.60
CA ALA A 153 -5.72 -27.86 1.43
C ALA A 153 -4.40 -27.08 1.52
N VAL A 154 -3.78 -27.13 2.69
CA VAL A 154 -2.48 -26.50 2.95
C VAL A 154 -1.40 -27.20 2.10
N ALA A 155 -0.66 -26.44 1.32
CA ALA A 155 0.51 -26.90 0.57
C ALA A 155 1.81 -26.65 1.38
N THR A 156 2.93 -26.48 0.69
CA THR A 156 4.25 -26.22 1.31
C THR A 156 4.50 -24.73 1.62
N ALA A 157 3.43 -23.95 1.79
CA ALA A 157 3.48 -22.53 2.14
C ALA A 157 2.20 -22.10 2.86
N ASN A 158 2.20 -20.91 3.45
CA ASN A 158 1.00 -20.29 3.99
C ASN A 158 -0.06 -20.16 2.89
N VAL A 159 -1.32 -20.38 3.24
CA VAL A 159 -2.45 -20.11 2.37
C VAL A 159 -2.71 -18.60 2.40
N THR A 160 -2.46 -17.93 1.30
CA THR A 160 -2.59 -16.47 1.14
C THR A 160 -3.59 -16.06 0.06
N SER A 161 -4.33 -17.03 -0.49
CA SER A 161 -5.29 -16.83 -1.57
C SER A 161 -6.71 -16.47 -1.10
N ILE A 162 -6.99 -16.54 0.21
CA ILE A 162 -8.31 -16.30 0.78
C ILE A 162 -8.58 -14.80 0.79
N MET A 163 -9.63 -14.36 0.08
CA MET A 163 -10.00 -12.96 -0.04
C MET A 163 -11.39 -12.72 0.54
N VAL A 164 -11.53 -11.68 1.35
CA VAL A 164 -12.81 -11.15 1.85
C VAL A 164 -12.95 -9.72 1.36
N PHE A 165 -13.83 -9.50 0.41
CA PHE A 165 -14.14 -8.16 -0.10
C PHE A 165 -15.48 -7.69 0.46
N CYS A 166 -15.48 -6.52 1.11
CA CYS A 166 -16.65 -5.86 1.67
C CYS A 166 -16.94 -4.62 0.80
N PRO A 167 -17.76 -4.74 -0.29
CA PRO A 167 -18.05 -3.60 -1.14
C PRO A 167 -18.68 -2.48 -0.32
N GLN A 168 -18.21 -1.28 -0.54
CA GLN A 168 -18.81 -0.08 0.04
C GLN A 168 -19.99 0.38 -0.82
N ALA A 169 -20.78 1.32 -0.32
CA ALA A 169 -21.79 1.96 -1.14
C ALA A 169 -21.14 2.73 -2.29
N VAL A 170 -21.87 2.91 -3.39
CA VAL A 170 -21.44 3.80 -4.48
C VAL A 170 -21.18 5.18 -3.90
N GLY A 171 -20.05 5.78 -4.23
CA GLY A 171 -19.73 7.14 -3.84
C GLY A 171 -20.84 8.11 -4.23
N GLN A 172 -21.18 9.01 -3.33
CA GLN A 172 -22.28 9.97 -3.58
C GLN A 172 -21.82 11.19 -4.37
N PHE A 173 -20.55 11.57 -4.20
CA PHE A 173 -19.99 12.78 -4.79
C PHE A 173 -18.60 12.55 -5.36
N ALA A 174 -18.33 13.22 -6.48
CA ALA A 174 -17.01 13.37 -7.06
C ALA A 174 -16.57 14.82 -6.93
N TYR A 175 -15.32 15.03 -6.56
CA TYR A 175 -14.71 16.33 -6.34
C TYR A 175 -13.58 16.53 -7.33
N ILE A 176 -13.62 17.63 -8.04
CA ILE A 176 -12.64 17.98 -9.06
C ILE A 176 -11.89 19.22 -8.62
N VAL A 177 -10.60 19.08 -8.47
CA VAL A 177 -9.70 20.18 -8.11
C VAL A 177 -9.17 20.84 -9.36
N ASN A 178 -9.34 22.14 -9.45
CA ASN A 178 -8.79 23.00 -10.49
C ASN A 178 -7.75 23.92 -9.86
N THR A 179 -6.52 23.89 -10.34
CA THR A 179 -5.40 24.65 -9.77
C THR A 179 -5.47 26.16 -9.93
N GLY A 180 -6.24 26.67 -10.87
CA GLY A 180 -6.16 28.07 -11.30
C GLY A 180 -4.91 28.34 -12.15
N PHE A 181 -4.77 29.60 -12.63
CA PHE A 181 -3.57 30.03 -13.36
C PHE A 181 -2.69 30.90 -12.45
N PRO A 182 -1.45 30.48 -12.15
CA PRO A 182 -0.46 31.38 -11.59
C PRO A 182 0.08 32.26 -12.72
N SER A 183 -0.55 33.37 -13.04
CA SER A 183 0.04 34.39 -13.92
C SER A 183 0.46 35.59 -13.10
N SER A 184 1.60 36.19 -13.44
CA SER A 184 2.15 37.37 -12.78
C SER A 184 1.24 38.60 -12.78
N ALA A 185 0.16 38.59 -13.56
CA ALA A 185 -0.77 39.70 -13.70
C ALA A 185 -2.18 39.44 -13.11
N ASN A 186 -2.63 38.18 -13.02
CA ASN A 186 -3.94 37.80 -12.47
C ASN A 186 -3.83 36.41 -11.85
N GLN A 187 -3.65 36.32 -10.53
CA GLN A 187 -3.78 35.05 -9.81
C GLN A 187 -5.27 34.68 -9.78
N THR A 188 -5.66 33.70 -10.58
CA THR A 188 -6.95 33.06 -10.39
C THR A 188 -6.81 31.98 -9.32
N LEU A 189 -7.60 32.12 -8.26
CA LEU A 189 -7.69 31.08 -7.23
C LEU A 189 -8.12 29.75 -7.86
N GLY A 190 -7.56 28.66 -7.36
CA GLY A 190 -8.08 27.34 -7.67
C GLY A 190 -9.50 27.18 -7.17
N THR A 191 -10.19 26.17 -7.64
CA THR A 191 -11.56 25.85 -7.20
C THR A 191 -11.74 24.35 -7.06
N ILE A 192 -12.62 23.95 -6.15
CA ILE A 192 -13.12 22.58 -6.07
C ILE A 192 -14.57 22.59 -6.56
N SER A 193 -14.85 21.75 -7.56
CA SER A 193 -16.19 21.54 -8.09
C SER A 193 -16.74 20.22 -7.60
N VAL A 194 -18.00 20.19 -7.19
CA VAL A 194 -18.66 19.00 -6.66
C VAL A 194 -19.70 18.48 -7.65
N TYR A 195 -19.65 17.20 -7.91
CA TYR A 195 -20.63 16.49 -8.73
C TYR A 195 -21.33 15.43 -7.92
N ARG A 196 -22.65 15.32 -8.09
CA ARG A 196 -23.40 14.16 -7.58
C ARG A 196 -23.25 13.00 -8.55
N ILE A 197 -22.98 11.84 -8.02
CA ILE A 197 -22.91 10.59 -8.76
C ILE A 197 -24.30 9.95 -8.77
N ASN A 198 -24.77 9.56 -9.94
CA ASN A 198 -25.94 8.69 -10.06
C ASN A 198 -25.54 7.26 -9.71
N SER A 199 -26.06 6.72 -8.61
CA SER A 199 -25.66 5.41 -8.08
C SER A 199 -25.99 4.22 -8.98
N THR A 200 -26.83 4.42 -10.01
CA THR A 200 -27.21 3.34 -10.94
C THR A 200 -26.38 3.40 -12.23
N SER A 201 -26.11 4.60 -12.73
CA SER A 201 -25.46 4.79 -14.04
C SER A 201 -24.04 5.32 -13.96
N GLY A 202 -23.56 5.80 -12.80
CA GLY A 202 -22.28 6.48 -12.66
C GLY A 202 -22.23 7.89 -13.26
N ALA A 203 -23.32 8.39 -13.86
CA ALA A 203 -23.36 9.70 -14.49
C ALA A 203 -23.18 10.83 -13.47
N LEU A 204 -22.48 11.88 -13.89
CA LEU A 204 -22.16 13.03 -13.04
C LEU A 204 -23.13 14.19 -13.29
N THR A 205 -23.57 14.83 -12.23
CA THR A 205 -24.38 16.07 -12.28
C THR A 205 -23.75 17.13 -11.40
N LEU A 206 -23.37 18.27 -11.98
CA LEU A 206 -22.77 19.37 -11.21
C LEU A 206 -23.73 19.85 -10.12
N VAL A 207 -23.23 19.94 -8.89
CA VAL A 207 -23.99 20.50 -7.76
C VAL A 207 -23.97 22.02 -7.88
N SER A 208 -25.17 22.64 -7.91
CA SER A 208 -25.30 24.11 -8.01
C SER A 208 -24.64 24.80 -6.81
N GLY A 209 -23.85 25.84 -7.07
CA GLY A 209 -23.14 26.57 -6.03
C GLY A 209 -21.92 25.83 -5.42
N SER A 210 -21.47 24.79 -6.08
CA SER A 210 -20.39 23.92 -5.56
C SER A 210 -18.97 24.40 -5.84
N SER A 211 -18.80 25.50 -6.58
CA SER A 211 -17.45 26.06 -6.80
C SER A 211 -16.95 26.71 -5.51
N VAL A 212 -16.13 25.98 -4.78
CA VAL A 212 -15.48 26.47 -3.55
C VAL A 212 -14.09 26.97 -3.92
N PRO A 213 -13.77 28.25 -3.65
CA PRO A 213 -12.42 28.75 -3.90
C PRO A 213 -11.44 28.04 -2.97
N THR A 214 -10.32 27.63 -3.54
CA THR A 214 -9.13 27.19 -2.82
C THR A 214 -8.09 28.29 -2.88
N GLY A 215 -6.98 28.13 -2.16
CA GLY A 215 -5.81 28.96 -2.39
C GLY A 215 -5.22 28.77 -3.79
N PRO A 216 -4.21 29.54 -4.16
CA PRO A 216 -3.49 29.34 -5.41
C PRO A 216 -2.86 27.95 -5.46
N SER A 217 -2.77 27.37 -6.67
CA SER A 217 -2.09 26.09 -6.93
C SER A 217 -2.56 24.91 -6.07
N ALA A 218 -3.88 24.76 -5.89
CA ALA A 218 -4.45 23.56 -5.26
C ALA A 218 -4.01 22.29 -6.02
N GLN A 219 -3.40 21.32 -5.33
CA GLN A 219 -2.86 20.10 -5.93
C GLN A 219 -3.82 18.93 -5.83
N ALA A 220 -4.44 18.73 -4.68
CA ALA A 220 -5.32 17.60 -4.41
C ALA A 220 -6.33 17.94 -3.32
N LEU A 221 -7.41 17.18 -3.27
CA LEU A 221 -8.33 17.11 -2.15
C LEU A 221 -8.30 15.71 -1.60
N GLN A 222 -7.96 15.57 -0.33
CA GLN A 222 -7.89 14.31 0.37
C GLN A 222 -8.93 14.27 1.49
N PHE A 223 -9.80 13.28 1.47
CA PHE A 223 -10.77 13.06 2.54
C PHE A 223 -10.11 12.37 3.73
N ILE A 224 -10.44 12.82 4.94
CA ILE A 224 -10.09 12.10 6.15
C ILE A 224 -11.06 10.92 6.25
N PRO A 225 -10.58 9.67 6.25
CA PRO A 225 -11.44 8.48 6.24
C PRO A 225 -12.50 8.53 7.33
N HIS A 226 -13.72 8.04 7.09
CA HIS A 226 -14.86 7.94 8.02
C HIS A 226 -15.29 9.24 8.73
N THR A 227 -14.73 10.40 8.37
CA THR A 227 -15.12 11.71 8.87
C THR A 227 -15.90 12.52 7.85
N SER A 228 -16.40 13.68 8.28
CA SER A 228 -17.00 14.67 7.37
C SER A 228 -16.03 15.81 7.04
N PHE A 229 -14.73 15.52 6.99
CA PHE A 229 -13.71 16.52 6.74
C PHE A 229 -12.82 16.14 5.56
N ALA A 230 -12.28 17.16 4.89
CA ALA A 230 -11.35 17.00 3.78
C ALA A 230 -10.30 18.11 3.79
N TRP A 231 -9.05 17.76 3.46
CA TRP A 231 -7.98 18.72 3.33
C TRP A 231 -7.60 18.94 1.87
N SER A 232 -7.41 20.22 1.50
CA SER A 232 -6.76 20.59 0.25
C SER A 232 -5.40 21.21 0.55
N LEU A 233 -4.38 20.67 -0.11
CA LEU A 233 -3.04 21.26 -0.10
C LEU A 233 -2.90 22.28 -1.20
N ASN A 234 -2.35 23.43 -0.86
CA ASN A 234 -2.08 24.49 -1.79
C ASN A 234 -0.62 24.93 -1.66
N VAL A 235 0.07 24.97 -2.78
CA VAL A 235 1.42 25.52 -2.87
C VAL A 235 1.28 27.01 -3.15
N ALA A 236 1.82 27.88 -2.31
CA ALA A 236 1.81 29.32 -2.56
C ALA A 236 2.62 29.61 -3.83
N ALA A 237 2.03 30.36 -4.77
CA ALA A 237 2.62 30.56 -6.08
C ALA A 237 3.95 31.37 -6.00
N GLU A 238 4.91 30.96 -6.77
CA GLU A 238 6.30 31.45 -6.91
C GLU A 238 6.45 32.93 -7.33
N TYR A 239 5.36 33.69 -7.56
CA TYR A 239 5.39 34.99 -8.23
C TYR A 239 5.10 36.21 -7.37
N ALA A 240 5.00 36.10 -6.06
CA ALA A 240 4.95 37.28 -5.20
C ALA A 240 6.39 37.75 -4.91
N LEU A 241 6.96 38.49 -5.85
CA LEU A 241 8.34 39.06 -5.82
C LEU A 241 8.69 39.97 -4.62
N THR A 242 7.86 40.02 -3.58
CA THR A 242 8.05 40.90 -2.43
C THR A 242 7.96 40.22 -1.06
N ALA A 243 7.72 38.92 -0.99
CA ALA A 243 7.74 38.18 0.28
C ALA A 243 8.80 37.07 0.22
N PRO A 244 9.61 36.89 1.27
CA PRO A 244 10.77 36.02 1.22
C PRO A 244 10.48 34.53 1.25
N PHE A 245 9.21 34.06 1.39
CA PHE A 245 8.91 32.63 1.54
C PHE A 245 7.54 32.24 1.00
N GLN A 246 7.49 31.12 0.30
CA GLN A 246 6.25 30.46 -0.10
C GLN A 246 5.82 29.54 1.04
N LEU A 247 4.65 29.79 1.59
CA LEU A 247 4.06 28.95 2.62
C LEU A 247 3.04 28.02 1.97
N SER A 248 3.27 26.73 2.07
CA SER A 248 2.21 25.78 1.77
C SER A 248 1.21 25.79 2.91
N VAL A 249 -0.07 25.87 2.56
CA VAL A 249 -1.16 25.94 3.52
C VAL A 249 -2.13 24.78 3.32
N VAL A 250 -2.65 24.28 4.42
CA VAL A 250 -3.74 23.29 4.42
C VAL A 250 -5.06 24.02 4.55
N TYR A 251 -5.92 23.84 3.57
CA TYR A 251 -7.33 24.23 3.66
C TYR A 251 -8.11 23.03 4.18
N ASP A 252 -8.76 23.18 5.32
CA ASP A 252 -9.62 22.19 5.91
C ASP A 252 -11.09 22.56 5.65
N TYR A 253 -11.88 21.58 5.23
CA TYR A 253 -13.27 21.71 4.90
C TYR A 253 -14.11 20.70 5.64
N SER A 254 -15.24 21.12 6.18
CA SER A 254 -16.34 20.22 6.51
C SER A 254 -17.14 19.89 5.24
N VAL A 255 -17.56 18.65 5.12
CA VAL A 255 -18.32 18.10 4.00
C VAL A 255 -19.76 17.89 4.44
N ASN A 256 -20.71 18.50 3.73
CA ASN A 256 -22.13 18.23 3.97
C ASN A 256 -22.49 16.86 3.36
N PRO A 257 -22.87 15.85 4.15
CA PRO A 257 -23.06 14.48 3.66
C PRO A 257 -24.27 14.34 2.70
N THR A 258 -25.20 15.29 2.70
CA THR A 258 -26.39 15.25 1.85
C THR A 258 -26.19 15.96 0.52
N THR A 259 -25.46 17.07 0.53
CA THR A 259 -25.27 17.92 -0.65
C THR A 259 -23.89 17.80 -1.29
N GLY A 260 -22.91 17.25 -0.56
CA GLY A 260 -21.51 17.20 -0.93
C GLY A 260 -20.79 18.56 -0.82
N LEU A 261 -21.48 19.64 -0.46
CA LEU A 261 -20.88 20.97 -0.41
C LEU A 261 -19.80 21.05 0.67
N LEU A 262 -18.70 21.71 0.31
CA LEU A 262 -17.58 21.99 1.19
C LEU A 262 -17.78 23.34 1.87
N THR A 263 -17.48 23.40 3.17
CA THR A 263 -17.46 24.64 3.95
C THR A 263 -16.14 24.72 4.70
N ALA A 264 -15.39 25.82 4.54
CA ALA A 264 -14.14 26.00 5.26
C ALA A 264 -14.36 25.93 6.78
N VAL A 265 -13.52 25.15 7.46
CA VAL A 265 -13.53 25.02 8.92
C VAL A 265 -12.98 26.30 9.54
N SER A 266 -13.46 26.65 10.74
CA SER A 266 -12.99 27.82 11.47
C SER A 266 -11.49 27.70 11.77
N GLY A 267 -10.71 28.70 11.36
CA GLY A 267 -9.25 28.69 11.43
C GLY A 267 -8.55 28.26 10.15
N SER A 268 -9.28 27.69 9.19
CA SER A 268 -8.75 27.37 7.85
C SER A 268 -8.56 28.67 7.02
N PRO A 269 -7.46 28.82 6.23
CA PRO A 269 -6.37 27.86 6.11
C PRO A 269 -5.47 27.86 7.36
N PHE A 270 -5.00 26.66 7.69
CA PHE A 270 -3.97 26.54 8.71
C PHE A 270 -2.62 26.91 8.07
N ALA A 271 -2.10 28.07 8.47
CA ALA A 271 -0.78 28.53 8.05
C ALA A 271 0.30 27.72 8.77
N GLU A 272 1.33 27.40 8.02
CA GLU A 272 2.58 26.82 8.51
C GLU A 272 2.45 25.46 9.19
N LEU A 273 2.54 24.43 8.37
CA LEU A 273 2.99 23.12 8.83
C LEU A 273 4.53 23.15 9.03
N ASP A 274 5.10 24.29 9.42
CA ASP A 274 6.51 24.39 9.75
C ASP A 274 6.70 23.97 11.21
N GLY A 275 7.11 22.73 11.41
CA GLY A 275 7.69 22.34 12.67
C GLY A 275 9.00 23.11 12.87
N THR A 276 9.00 24.16 13.71
CA THR A 276 10.21 24.93 14.11
C THR A 276 11.24 24.10 14.90
N THR A 277 11.14 22.77 14.87
CA THR A 277 12.09 21.86 15.49
C THR A 277 12.76 21.02 14.42
N SER A 278 13.97 21.42 14.08
CA SER A 278 14.91 20.62 13.29
C SER A 278 15.08 19.23 13.88
N THR A 279 14.51 18.21 13.25
CA THR A 279 14.92 16.82 13.49
C THR A 279 15.99 16.42 12.48
N PRO A 280 17.08 15.80 12.92
CA PRO A 280 18.15 15.38 12.03
C PRO A 280 17.68 14.19 11.21
N GLY A 281 17.56 14.36 9.89
CA GLY A 281 17.18 13.22 9.08
C GLY A 281 17.25 13.35 7.59
N CYS A 282 16.85 14.39 6.98
CA CYS A 282 17.14 14.70 5.59
C CYS A 282 17.60 16.16 5.57
N GLY A 283 18.92 16.40 5.54
CA GLY A 283 19.52 17.72 5.43
C GLY A 283 19.27 18.63 6.65
N GLN A 284 20.31 18.85 7.43
CA GLN A 284 20.34 19.85 8.51
C GLN A 284 20.31 21.25 7.90
N ASN A 285 19.26 22.05 8.12
CA ASN A 285 19.35 23.47 8.41
C ASN A 285 18.00 24.17 8.33
N GLY A 286 17.50 24.62 9.45
CA GLY A 286 16.63 25.79 9.65
C GLY A 286 15.19 25.74 9.13
N PRO A 287 14.32 26.62 9.65
CA PRO A 287 12.92 26.70 9.22
C PRO A 287 12.85 27.34 7.83
N SER A 288 12.57 26.55 6.86
CA SER A 288 12.42 27.01 5.49
C SER A 288 11.26 26.31 4.85
N GLY A 289 10.35 27.11 4.35
CA GLY A 289 9.08 26.77 3.79
C GLY A 289 9.03 25.47 2.99
N LEU A 290 7.87 24.85 2.99
CA LEU A 290 7.57 23.62 2.27
C LEU A 290 7.89 23.79 0.77
N GLY A 291 8.56 22.82 0.14
CA GLY A 291 8.87 22.81 -1.28
C GLY A 291 7.63 22.63 -2.18
N GLU A 292 7.84 22.49 -3.48
CA GLU A 292 6.76 22.59 -4.48
C GLU A 292 5.83 21.37 -4.57
N SER A 293 6.22 20.20 -4.08
CA SER A 293 5.42 18.95 -4.21
C SER A 293 4.91 18.50 -2.86
N LEU A 294 3.60 18.56 -2.66
CA LEU A 294 2.95 18.15 -1.42
C LEU A 294 1.93 17.07 -1.66
N TRP A 295 2.05 16.00 -0.88
CA TRP A 295 1.07 14.94 -0.81
C TRP A 295 0.63 14.71 0.63
N ILE A 296 -0.67 14.48 0.84
CA ILE A 296 -1.21 14.07 2.14
C ILE A 296 -1.69 12.65 2.07
N THR A 297 -1.43 11.90 3.12
CA THR A 297 -2.02 10.58 3.34
C THR A 297 -2.47 10.48 4.79
N PHE A 298 -3.68 9.96 5.03
CA PHE A 298 -4.18 9.68 6.37
C PHE A 298 -4.08 8.19 6.67
N ASP A 299 -3.80 7.88 7.94
CA ASP A 299 -3.92 6.51 8.40
C ASP A 299 -5.39 6.05 8.41
N PRO A 300 -5.66 4.75 8.19
CA PRO A 300 -7.04 4.25 8.16
C PRO A 300 -7.81 4.42 9.47
N ASN A 301 -7.15 4.73 10.58
CA ASN A 301 -7.77 4.97 11.89
C ASN A 301 -7.98 6.46 12.18
N GLU A 302 -7.68 7.34 11.23
CA GLU A 302 -7.92 8.81 11.32
C GLU A 302 -7.16 9.51 12.45
N THR A 303 -6.12 8.88 12.96
CA THR A 303 -5.35 9.41 14.09
C THR A 303 -4.20 10.28 13.62
N PHE A 304 -3.59 9.90 12.49
CA PHE A 304 -2.39 10.53 11.96
C PHE A 304 -2.53 10.86 10.48
N GLY A 305 -1.92 11.97 10.08
CA GLY A 305 -1.67 12.31 8.70
C GLY A 305 -0.17 12.47 8.44
N TYR A 306 0.25 12.18 7.22
CA TYR A 306 1.62 12.31 6.75
C TYR A 306 1.64 13.20 5.52
N VAL A 307 2.49 14.21 5.54
CA VAL A 307 2.71 15.12 4.41
C VAL A 307 4.11 14.90 3.90
N SER A 308 4.26 14.52 2.64
CA SER A 308 5.54 14.54 1.95
C SER A 308 5.76 15.88 1.27
N ASN A 309 6.97 16.40 1.37
CA ASN A 309 7.36 17.72 0.93
C ASN A 309 8.64 17.67 0.09
N GLY A 310 8.59 18.22 -1.13
CA GLY A 310 9.78 18.35 -2.00
C GLY A 310 10.80 19.37 -1.52
N VAL A 311 11.96 19.40 -2.17
CA VAL A 311 13.02 20.37 -1.89
C VAL A 311 12.62 21.77 -2.37
N ASN A 312 13.07 22.78 -1.65
CA ASN A 312 13.07 24.15 -2.14
C ASN A 312 14.44 24.48 -2.75
N PRO A 313 14.59 24.47 -4.10
CA PRO A 313 15.87 24.73 -4.74
C PRO A 313 16.34 26.19 -4.60
N ASN A 314 15.45 27.10 -4.19
CA ASN A 314 15.76 28.53 -4.03
C ASN A 314 16.27 28.88 -2.63
N GLN A 315 16.46 27.88 -1.76
CA GLN A 315 17.00 28.10 -0.42
C GLN A 315 18.53 28.21 -0.44
N ASP A 316 19.09 29.06 0.43
CA ASP A 316 20.54 29.17 0.59
C ASP A 316 20.95 28.75 2.03
N PRO A 317 21.65 27.63 2.24
CA PRO A 317 22.05 26.65 1.24
C PRO A 317 20.85 25.82 0.71
N PRO A 318 20.89 25.35 -0.55
CA PRO A 318 19.80 24.55 -1.10
C PRO A 318 19.55 23.29 -0.28
N GLN A 319 18.28 22.96 -0.04
CA GLN A 319 17.93 21.66 0.53
C GLN A 319 18.14 20.58 -0.53
N GLU A 320 18.86 19.52 -0.18
CA GLU A 320 19.16 18.44 -1.10
C GLU A 320 18.15 17.30 -1.02
N ASN A 321 17.22 17.31 -0.03
CA ASN A 321 16.31 16.19 0.21
C ASN A 321 14.93 16.67 0.69
N GLY A 322 13.87 16.08 0.15
CA GLY A 322 12.51 16.26 0.62
C GLY A 322 12.27 15.68 2.03
N GLN A 323 11.15 16.04 2.64
CA GLN A 323 10.83 15.69 4.03
C GLN A 323 9.43 15.07 4.14
N ILE A 324 9.23 14.28 5.18
CA ILE A 324 7.91 13.77 5.56
C ILE A 324 7.57 14.28 6.95
N TRP A 325 6.43 14.96 7.03
CA TRP A 325 5.89 15.50 8.26
C TRP A 325 4.72 14.66 8.74
N GLN A 326 4.65 14.47 10.05
CA GLN A 326 3.57 13.75 10.71
C GLN A 326 2.68 14.72 11.50
N PHE A 327 1.38 14.53 11.41
CA PHE A 327 0.36 15.28 12.12
C PHE A 327 -0.58 14.36 12.86
N THR A 328 -1.19 14.84 13.94
CA THR A 328 -2.43 14.27 14.48
C THR A 328 -3.62 14.94 13.79
N VAL A 329 -4.73 14.26 13.75
CA VAL A 329 -6.01 14.78 13.26
C VAL A 329 -6.98 14.87 14.43
N ASP A 330 -7.59 16.04 14.64
CA ASP A 330 -8.68 16.18 15.61
C ASP A 330 -9.96 15.59 14.98
N PRO A 331 -10.51 14.49 15.51
CA PRO A 331 -11.65 13.83 14.88
C PRO A 331 -12.94 14.65 14.96
N ALA A 332 -13.02 15.65 15.84
CA ALA A 332 -14.21 16.49 16.00
C ALA A 332 -14.21 17.70 15.04
N THR A 333 -13.05 18.19 14.66
CA THR A 333 -12.91 19.42 13.86
C THR A 333 -12.19 19.21 12.54
N GLY A 334 -11.52 18.08 12.34
CA GLY A 334 -10.63 17.82 11.21
C GLY A 334 -9.27 18.54 11.32
N ALA A 335 -9.09 19.43 12.30
CA ALA A 335 -7.92 20.29 12.39
C ALA A 335 -6.61 19.51 12.60
N PRO A 336 -5.51 19.91 11.92
CA PRO A 336 -4.21 19.30 12.12
C PRO A 336 -3.59 19.70 13.47
N GLY A 337 -3.01 18.72 14.17
CA GLY A 337 -2.16 18.94 15.33
C GLY A 337 -0.72 18.56 15.01
N LEU A 338 0.23 19.45 15.31
CA LEU A 338 1.66 19.15 15.12
C LEU A 338 2.13 18.07 16.09
N VAL A 339 2.83 17.06 15.58
CA VAL A 339 3.55 16.09 16.42
C VAL A 339 4.98 16.62 16.64
N PRO A 340 5.37 16.95 17.88
CA PRO A 340 6.74 17.37 18.17
C PRO A 340 7.73 16.27 17.74
N ASN A 341 8.75 16.64 16.97
CA ASN A 341 9.74 15.72 16.39
C ASN A 341 9.15 14.68 15.40
N GLY A 342 8.01 14.95 14.78
CA GLY A 342 7.34 14.07 13.82
C GLY A 342 7.96 14.04 12.42
N GLY A 343 9.14 14.59 12.21
CA GLY A 343 9.86 14.50 10.93
C GLY A 343 10.60 13.17 10.79
N LEU A 344 10.50 12.53 9.64
CA LEU A 344 11.24 11.32 9.31
C LEU A 344 12.59 11.63 8.70
N ALA A 345 13.58 10.96 9.26
CA ALA A 345 14.89 10.80 8.67
C ALA A 345 14.84 9.72 7.58
N GLY A 346 14.97 10.09 6.33
CA GLY A 346 15.10 9.16 5.21
C GLY A 346 15.75 9.85 4.02
N THR A 347 16.43 9.11 3.19
CA THR A 347 16.88 9.56 1.88
C THR A 347 15.68 9.73 0.97
N CYS A 348 14.96 10.83 1.15
CA CYS A 348 13.91 11.20 0.22
C CYS A 348 14.61 11.97 -0.90
N GLY A 349 14.46 11.56 -2.16
CA GLY A 349 14.95 12.31 -3.32
C GLY A 349 14.44 13.75 -3.34
N GLU A 350 14.75 14.50 -4.38
CA GLU A 350 14.37 15.91 -4.51
C GLU A 350 12.85 16.15 -4.36
N ASP A 351 12.01 15.21 -4.85
CA ASP A 351 10.55 15.24 -4.78
C ASP A 351 10.01 13.94 -4.17
N PRO A 352 9.90 13.82 -2.83
CA PRO A 352 9.38 12.60 -2.23
C PRO A 352 7.92 12.38 -2.64
N PRO A 353 7.59 11.17 -3.16
CA PRO A 353 6.22 10.82 -3.50
C PRO A 353 5.37 10.65 -2.24
N PRO A 354 4.04 10.47 -2.39
CA PRO A 354 3.16 10.28 -1.25
C PRO A 354 3.58 9.10 -0.37
N VAL A 355 3.37 9.24 0.93
CA VAL A 355 3.41 8.12 1.85
C VAL A 355 2.21 7.22 1.53
N VAL A 356 2.43 5.96 1.25
CA VAL A 356 1.38 4.98 1.01
C VAL A 356 1.24 4.08 2.22
N ILE A 357 0.08 4.13 2.88
CA ILE A 357 -0.19 3.34 4.07
C ILE A 357 -0.94 2.06 3.65
N ASP A 358 -0.53 0.93 4.19
CA ASP A 358 -1.25 -0.31 3.96
C ASP A 358 -2.66 -0.27 4.60
N PRO A 359 -3.65 -1.02 4.09
CA PRO A 359 -5.02 -0.95 4.59
C PRO A 359 -5.19 -1.35 6.06
N SER A 360 -4.21 -2.01 6.67
CA SER A 360 -4.23 -2.33 8.10
C SER A 360 -3.79 -1.16 8.99
N GLY A 361 -3.18 -0.12 8.42
CA GLY A 361 -2.58 0.98 9.15
C GLY A 361 -1.32 0.61 9.93
N GLN A 362 -0.70 -0.54 9.62
CA GLN A 362 0.50 -1.02 10.33
C GLN A 362 1.79 -0.71 9.60
N PHE A 363 1.73 -0.53 8.29
CA PHE A 363 2.91 -0.34 7.45
C PHE A 363 2.76 0.87 6.55
N ALA A 364 3.88 1.52 6.28
CA ALA A 364 3.97 2.62 5.32
C ALA A 364 5.08 2.33 4.31
N TYR A 365 4.83 2.72 3.07
CA TYR A 365 5.74 2.57 1.94
C TYR A 365 5.90 3.91 1.26
N ILE A 366 7.13 4.25 0.90
CA ILE A 366 7.47 5.53 0.29
C ILE A 366 8.39 5.21 -0.89
N GLY A 367 8.02 5.69 -2.06
CA GLY A 367 8.87 5.57 -3.24
C GLY A 367 9.98 6.63 -3.27
N GLY A 368 10.45 6.98 -4.45
CA GLY A 368 11.51 7.95 -4.67
C GLY A 368 12.68 7.32 -5.41
N ASP A 369 13.92 7.62 -5.02
CA ASP A 369 15.11 6.99 -5.57
C ASP A 369 15.20 5.51 -5.16
N ASP A 370 14.74 5.21 -3.94
CA ASP A 370 14.60 3.87 -3.39
C ASP A 370 13.19 3.68 -2.83
N LEU A 371 12.73 2.44 -2.74
CA LEU A 371 11.50 2.08 -2.04
C LEU A 371 11.80 1.86 -0.55
N LEU A 372 11.25 2.73 0.28
CA LEU A 372 11.36 2.67 1.73
C LEU A 372 10.13 1.98 2.32
N ALA A 373 10.35 1.15 3.34
CA ALA A 373 9.28 0.46 4.06
C ALA A 373 9.42 0.66 5.57
N PHE A 374 8.30 0.92 6.24
CA PHE A 374 8.25 1.23 7.68
C PHE A 374 7.12 0.50 8.37
N THR A 375 7.29 0.26 9.67
CA THR A 375 6.19 -0.02 10.60
C THR A 375 5.66 1.28 11.16
N ILE A 376 4.35 1.36 11.39
CA ILE A 376 3.67 2.51 12.01
C ILE A 376 3.39 2.17 13.47
N ASN A 377 3.83 3.00 14.39
CA ASN A 377 3.42 2.89 15.79
C ASN A 377 1.98 3.41 15.93
N SER A 378 1.03 2.55 16.27
CA SER A 378 -0.39 2.89 16.33
C SER A 378 -0.78 3.92 17.39
N GLN A 379 0.09 4.22 18.36
CA GLN A 379 -0.16 5.21 19.41
C GLN A 379 0.46 6.57 19.13
N THR A 380 1.60 6.57 18.43
CA THR A 380 2.36 7.80 18.18
C THR A 380 2.43 8.17 16.70
N GLY A 381 2.05 7.27 15.78
CA GLY A 381 2.22 7.42 14.33
C GLY A 381 3.67 7.35 13.84
N THR A 382 4.64 7.18 14.74
CA THR A 382 6.06 7.17 14.38
C THR A 382 6.39 6.03 13.44
N LEU A 383 7.13 6.34 12.36
CA LEU A 383 7.59 5.38 11.37
C LEU A 383 8.96 4.81 11.79
N THR A 384 9.08 3.48 11.77
CA THR A 384 10.34 2.77 12.04
C THR A 384 10.68 1.87 10.85
N PRO A 385 11.89 1.96 10.27
CA PRO A 385 12.26 1.16 9.11
C PRO A 385 12.12 -0.35 9.37
N VAL A 386 11.57 -1.09 8.40
CA VAL A 386 11.51 -2.55 8.46
C VAL A 386 12.85 -3.18 8.06
N PRO A 387 13.17 -4.40 8.51
CA PRO A 387 14.36 -5.10 8.05
C PRO A 387 14.37 -5.28 6.53
N GLY A 388 15.47 -4.90 5.89
CA GLY A 388 15.64 -4.94 4.44
C GLY A 388 15.31 -3.64 3.70
N SER A 389 14.73 -2.62 4.38
CA SER A 389 14.61 -1.26 3.84
C SER A 389 15.96 -0.53 3.92
N PRO A 390 16.33 0.27 2.90
CA PRO A 390 15.64 0.52 1.61
C PRO A 390 15.76 -0.64 0.61
N TYR A 391 14.79 -0.71 -0.32
CA TYR A 391 14.84 -1.60 -1.49
C TYR A 391 15.26 -0.78 -2.71
N ASN A 392 16.26 -1.24 -3.46
CA ASN A 392 16.80 -0.54 -4.63
C ASN A 392 15.82 -0.61 -5.82
N VAL A 393 14.72 0.13 -5.70
CA VAL A 393 13.67 0.29 -6.73
C VAL A 393 13.12 1.70 -6.62
N ALA A 394 13.32 2.49 -7.66
CA ALA A 394 12.83 3.86 -7.76
C ALA A 394 11.31 3.94 -8.08
N GLY A 395 10.75 5.14 -7.97
CA GLY A 395 9.45 5.52 -8.49
C GLY A 395 8.31 5.52 -7.46
N ASN A 396 7.13 5.92 -7.93
CA ASN A 396 5.92 5.96 -7.09
C ASN A 396 5.47 4.56 -6.70
N VAL A 397 4.83 4.45 -5.54
CA VAL A 397 4.34 3.17 -5.02
C VAL A 397 2.84 3.19 -4.80
N VAL A 398 2.23 2.01 -4.89
CA VAL A 398 0.82 1.77 -4.59
C VAL A 398 0.71 0.44 -3.86
N THR A 399 -0.13 0.37 -2.82
CA THR A 399 -0.52 -0.89 -2.18
C THR A 399 -1.82 -1.43 -2.76
N ASP A 400 -2.00 -2.74 -2.75
CA ASP A 400 -3.30 -3.29 -3.06
C ASP A 400 -4.27 -3.11 -1.85
N PRO A 401 -5.60 -2.99 -2.10
CA PRO A 401 -6.56 -2.68 -1.03
C PRO A 401 -6.70 -3.73 0.07
N ALA A 402 -6.12 -4.91 -0.10
CA ALA A 402 -6.08 -5.96 0.91
C ALA A 402 -4.73 -6.05 1.64
N GLY A 403 -3.74 -5.21 1.30
CA GLY A 403 -2.41 -5.20 1.93
C GLY A 403 -1.57 -6.44 1.61
N ARG A 404 -1.75 -7.04 0.43
CA ARG A 404 -0.94 -8.19 -0.01
C ARG A 404 0.32 -7.79 -0.75
N PHE A 405 0.22 -6.70 -1.54
CA PHE A 405 1.23 -6.32 -2.52
C PHE A 405 1.56 -4.84 -2.47
N VAL A 406 2.82 -4.53 -2.79
CA VAL A 406 3.29 -3.20 -3.18
C VAL A 406 3.70 -3.25 -4.63
N TYR A 407 3.28 -2.26 -5.40
CA TYR A 407 3.68 -2.04 -6.79
C TYR A 407 4.47 -0.74 -6.86
N ALA A 408 5.71 -0.80 -7.35
CA ALA A 408 6.57 0.36 -7.57
C ALA A 408 6.75 0.61 -9.07
N MET A 409 6.75 1.87 -9.49
CA MET A 409 6.74 2.30 -10.89
C MET A 409 8.00 3.10 -11.22
N PRO A 410 9.14 2.43 -11.54
CA PRO A 410 10.42 3.10 -11.82
C PRO A 410 10.49 3.75 -13.22
N GLY A 411 9.40 3.81 -13.97
CA GLY A 411 9.37 4.36 -15.33
C GLY A 411 9.70 3.37 -16.45
N THR A 412 10.24 2.20 -16.12
CA THR A 412 10.63 1.16 -17.13
C THR A 412 9.95 -0.18 -16.85
N GLY A 413 8.79 -0.17 -16.24
CA GLY A 413 8.05 -1.35 -15.84
C GLY A 413 7.38 -1.16 -14.49
N ILE A 414 6.74 -2.21 -13.97
CA ILE A 414 6.19 -2.24 -12.64
C ILE A 414 6.87 -3.33 -11.84
N SER A 415 7.54 -2.94 -10.78
CA SER A 415 8.11 -3.87 -9.80
C SER A 415 7.05 -4.21 -8.76
N ALA A 416 6.77 -5.49 -8.57
CA ALA A 416 5.78 -5.98 -7.62
C ALA A 416 6.44 -6.75 -6.48
N PHE A 417 5.92 -6.55 -5.28
CA PHE A 417 6.41 -7.19 -4.05
C PHE A 417 5.24 -7.73 -3.23
N THR A 418 5.43 -8.86 -2.58
CA THR A 418 4.54 -9.33 -1.51
C THR A 418 4.90 -8.64 -0.20
N ILE A 419 3.88 -8.28 0.59
CA ILE A 419 4.04 -7.73 1.94
C ILE A 419 4.05 -8.87 2.96
N SER A 420 5.05 -8.91 3.82
CA SER A 420 5.02 -9.78 5.00
C SER A 420 4.01 -9.24 6.01
N PRO A 421 2.93 -9.98 6.33
CA PRO A 421 1.88 -9.48 7.23
C PRO A 421 2.33 -9.34 8.69
N SER A 422 3.50 -9.87 9.03
CA SER A 422 4.03 -9.83 10.40
C SER A 422 4.95 -8.64 10.68
N ASN A 423 5.61 -8.10 9.63
CA ASN A 423 6.62 -7.05 9.82
C ASN A 423 6.74 -6.06 8.66
N GLY A 424 5.89 -6.16 7.62
CA GLY A 424 5.87 -5.23 6.49
C GLY A 424 7.02 -5.38 5.50
N ALA A 425 7.93 -6.34 5.70
CA ALA A 425 9.06 -6.57 4.79
C ALA A 425 8.56 -7.03 3.41
N LEU A 426 9.29 -6.60 2.37
CA LEU A 426 8.92 -6.84 0.98
C LEU A 426 9.74 -7.97 0.37
N THR A 427 9.07 -8.83 -0.40
CA THR A 427 9.70 -9.89 -1.19
C THR A 427 9.26 -9.76 -2.66
N PRO A 428 10.19 -9.75 -3.64
CA PRO A 428 9.82 -9.62 -5.04
C PRO A 428 8.86 -10.72 -5.51
N VAL A 429 7.83 -10.34 -6.26
CA VAL A 429 6.92 -11.27 -6.93
C VAL A 429 7.65 -11.94 -8.09
N VAL A 430 7.41 -13.23 -8.29
CA VAL A 430 8.03 -13.99 -9.39
C VAL A 430 7.60 -13.39 -10.74
N GLY A 431 8.58 -13.10 -11.59
CA GLY A 431 8.38 -12.44 -12.89
C GLY A 431 8.42 -10.92 -12.85
N SER A 432 8.56 -10.31 -11.66
CA SER A 432 8.82 -8.87 -11.50
C SER A 432 10.26 -8.51 -11.92
N PRO A 433 10.50 -7.33 -12.55
CA PRO A 433 9.51 -6.33 -12.96
C PRO A 433 8.69 -6.73 -14.20
N PHE A 434 7.41 -6.34 -14.24
CA PHE A 434 6.55 -6.56 -15.40
C PHE A 434 6.78 -5.45 -16.41
N ALA A 435 6.95 -5.83 -17.69
CA ALA A 435 7.16 -4.90 -18.81
C ALA A 435 5.85 -4.15 -19.10
N ILE A 436 5.67 -3.03 -18.46
CA ILE A 436 4.51 -2.14 -18.56
C ILE A 436 5.06 -0.74 -18.83
N ASP A 437 4.49 -0.05 -19.80
CA ASP A 437 4.91 1.31 -20.12
C ASP A 437 4.67 2.29 -18.96
N TYR A 438 5.44 3.38 -18.96
CA TYR A 438 5.36 4.47 -18.01
C TYR A 438 3.93 4.96 -17.77
N GLY A 439 3.55 5.15 -16.49
CA GLY A 439 2.23 5.65 -16.09
C GLY A 439 2.03 5.67 -14.57
N SER A 440 0.87 6.10 -14.12
CA SER A 440 0.43 5.93 -12.74
C SER A 440 -0.48 4.69 -12.63
N LEU A 441 -0.52 4.06 -11.46
CA LEU A 441 -1.28 2.82 -11.21
C LEU A 441 -2.40 3.07 -10.21
N VAL A 442 -3.58 2.51 -10.48
CA VAL A 442 -4.69 2.40 -9.53
C VAL A 442 -5.15 0.96 -9.48
N VAL A 443 -5.28 0.41 -8.27
CA VAL A 443 -5.78 -0.96 -8.05
C VAL A 443 -7.27 -0.90 -7.72
N SER A 444 -8.05 -1.82 -8.30
CA SER A 444 -9.49 -1.93 -7.99
C SER A 444 -9.73 -2.28 -6.52
N PRO A 445 -10.83 -1.84 -5.89
CA PRO A 445 -11.11 -2.07 -4.48
C PRO A 445 -11.13 -3.54 -4.06
N ASP A 446 -11.44 -4.45 -4.98
CA ASP A 446 -11.41 -5.90 -4.79
C ASP A 446 -10.02 -6.52 -4.97
N GLY A 447 -9.03 -5.73 -5.40
CA GLY A 447 -7.65 -6.17 -5.63
C GLY A 447 -7.46 -7.14 -6.79
N GLN A 448 -8.42 -7.22 -7.74
CA GLN A 448 -8.34 -8.13 -8.88
C GLN A 448 -7.79 -7.49 -10.15
N PHE A 449 -7.89 -6.16 -10.26
CA PHE A 449 -7.49 -5.42 -11.46
C PHE A 449 -6.59 -4.24 -11.12
N ALA A 450 -5.70 -3.92 -12.06
CA ALA A 450 -4.85 -2.75 -12.03
C ALA A 450 -5.07 -1.93 -13.30
N TYR A 451 -5.19 -0.62 -13.14
CA TYR A 451 -5.37 0.35 -14.22
C TYR A 451 -4.14 1.24 -14.29
N VAL A 452 -3.44 1.21 -15.40
CA VAL A 452 -2.27 2.05 -15.66
C VAL A 452 -2.68 3.22 -16.53
N ILE A 453 -2.46 4.42 -16.03
CA ILE A 453 -2.84 5.67 -16.68
C ILE A 453 -1.63 6.24 -17.40
N LYS A 454 -1.66 6.27 -18.74
CA LYS A 454 -0.59 6.76 -19.58
C LYS A 454 -0.94 8.15 -20.09
N SER A 455 -0.27 9.17 -19.55
CA SER A 455 -0.54 10.59 -19.85
C SER A 455 0.20 11.04 -21.11
N LEU A 456 -0.25 10.54 -22.28
CA LEU A 456 0.21 10.90 -23.61
C LEU A 456 -0.99 11.30 -24.47
N GLU A 457 -0.74 11.82 -25.70
CA GLU A 457 -1.79 11.95 -26.71
C GLU A 457 -2.41 10.58 -27.02
N ALA A 458 -3.72 10.59 -27.35
CA ALA A 458 -4.39 9.35 -27.75
C ALA A 458 -3.73 8.70 -28.98
N SER A 459 -3.21 9.52 -29.91
CA SER A 459 -2.46 9.10 -31.09
C SER A 459 -1.08 8.47 -30.75
N GLU A 460 -0.52 8.80 -29.58
CA GLU A 460 0.73 8.27 -29.06
C GLU A 460 0.52 7.13 -28.06
N GLY A 461 -0.70 6.62 -27.93
CA GLY A 461 -1.08 5.56 -27.00
C GLY A 461 -1.45 6.05 -25.60
N GLY A 462 -1.84 7.33 -25.45
CA GLY A 462 -2.43 7.83 -24.20
C GLY A 462 -3.74 7.14 -23.87
N GLY A 463 -3.99 6.88 -22.58
CA GLY A 463 -5.19 6.21 -22.14
C GLY A 463 -5.06 5.43 -20.85
N ILE A 464 -6.03 4.57 -20.60
CA ILE A 464 -6.11 3.71 -19.43
C ILE A 464 -5.93 2.25 -19.87
N TYR A 465 -4.89 1.61 -19.37
CA TYR A 465 -4.52 0.22 -19.65
C TYR A 465 -4.92 -0.68 -18.51
N LEU A 466 -5.57 -1.80 -18.82
CA LEU A 466 -6.09 -2.74 -17.85
C LEU A 466 -5.22 -3.99 -17.74
N TYR A 467 -4.94 -4.39 -16.51
CA TYR A 467 -4.23 -5.61 -16.14
C TYR A 467 -5.03 -6.40 -15.10
N SER A 468 -5.03 -7.71 -15.19
CA SER A 468 -5.48 -8.57 -14.11
C SER A 468 -4.36 -8.82 -13.11
N ILE A 469 -4.70 -8.90 -11.83
CA ILE A 469 -3.79 -9.21 -10.73
C ILE A 469 -4.01 -10.67 -10.33
N SER A 470 -2.97 -11.49 -10.41
CA SER A 470 -3.04 -12.88 -9.94
C SER A 470 -3.03 -12.96 -8.40
N THR A 471 -3.35 -14.12 -7.86
CA THR A 471 -3.25 -14.38 -6.41
C THR A 471 -1.82 -14.25 -5.86
N THR A 472 -0.82 -14.25 -6.71
CA THR A 472 0.60 -14.06 -6.36
C THR A 472 1.11 -12.65 -6.63
N GLY A 473 0.25 -11.73 -7.09
CA GLY A 473 0.60 -10.33 -7.37
C GLY A 473 1.13 -10.08 -8.78
N ALA A 474 1.20 -11.10 -9.63
CA ALA A 474 1.66 -10.93 -11.01
C ALA A 474 0.62 -10.19 -11.86
N LEU A 475 1.08 -9.27 -12.70
CA LEU A 475 0.26 -8.46 -13.60
C LEU A 475 0.21 -9.09 -14.99
N THR A 476 -1.00 -9.22 -15.56
CA THR A 476 -1.21 -9.73 -16.92
C THR A 476 -2.11 -8.77 -17.69
N ALA A 477 -1.67 -8.31 -18.86
CA ALA A 477 -2.45 -7.40 -19.71
C ALA A 477 -3.77 -8.04 -20.17
N VAL A 478 -4.86 -7.26 -20.11
CA VAL A 478 -6.17 -7.67 -20.58
C VAL A 478 -6.38 -7.18 -22.01
N ALA A 479 -6.77 -8.06 -22.93
CA ALA A 479 -6.83 -7.82 -24.37
C ALA A 479 -7.81 -6.72 -24.81
N THR A 480 -8.78 -6.34 -23.98
CA THR A 480 -9.77 -5.27 -24.25
C THR A 480 -9.26 -3.86 -23.94
N SER A 481 -8.02 -3.73 -23.53
CA SER A 481 -7.31 -2.50 -23.20
C SER A 481 -6.48 -2.00 -24.41
N PRO A 482 -6.19 -0.68 -24.56
CA PRO A 482 -6.56 0.43 -23.64
C PRO A 482 -7.90 1.08 -23.95
N VAL A 483 -8.44 1.82 -22.96
CA VAL A 483 -9.42 2.90 -23.24
C VAL A 483 -8.61 4.12 -23.66
N SER A 484 -8.72 4.49 -24.94
CA SER A 484 -7.98 5.62 -25.50
C SER A 484 -8.52 6.94 -24.98
N LEU A 485 -7.69 7.71 -24.29
CA LEU A 485 -7.92 9.05 -23.80
C LEU A 485 -6.68 9.91 -24.03
N GLY A 486 -6.84 11.10 -24.60
CA GLY A 486 -5.73 12.04 -24.74
C GLY A 486 -5.37 12.66 -23.38
N TYR A 487 -4.11 12.60 -23.00
CA TYR A 487 -3.56 13.19 -21.78
C TYR A 487 -4.42 13.00 -20.53
N PRO A 488 -4.74 11.76 -20.10
CA PRO A 488 -5.40 11.54 -18.82
C PRO A 488 -4.50 12.05 -17.70
N LYS A 489 -5.06 12.88 -16.80
CA LYS A 489 -4.32 13.53 -15.70
C LYS A 489 -4.55 12.84 -14.37
N SER A 490 -5.77 12.38 -14.14
CA SER A 490 -6.16 11.72 -12.90
C SER A 490 -7.19 10.66 -13.19
N PHE A 491 -7.14 9.59 -12.42
CA PHE A 491 -8.09 8.47 -12.50
C PHE A 491 -8.38 7.97 -11.09
N THR A 492 -9.64 7.71 -10.81
CA THR A 492 -10.08 7.15 -9.53
C THR A 492 -11.17 6.12 -9.76
N ILE A 493 -11.28 5.18 -8.84
CA ILE A 493 -12.35 4.18 -8.81
C ILE A 493 -13.21 4.49 -7.59
N ASP A 494 -14.53 4.44 -7.75
CA ASP A 494 -15.42 4.61 -6.63
C ASP A 494 -15.26 3.44 -5.62
N PRO A 495 -15.51 3.67 -4.34
CA PRO A 495 -15.26 2.65 -3.29
C PRO A 495 -16.06 1.36 -3.44
N SER A 496 -17.17 1.37 -4.20
CA SER A 496 -17.92 0.15 -4.52
C SER A 496 -17.25 -0.72 -5.59
N GLY A 497 -16.31 -0.13 -6.35
CA GLY A 497 -15.68 -0.77 -7.51
C GLY A 497 -16.58 -0.86 -8.75
N GLN A 498 -17.75 -0.19 -8.74
CA GLN A 498 -18.69 -0.25 -9.87
C GLN A 498 -18.40 0.80 -10.95
N PHE A 499 -17.84 1.94 -10.54
CA PHE A 499 -17.58 3.07 -11.44
C PHE A 499 -16.15 3.56 -11.34
N ALA A 500 -15.66 4.12 -12.44
CA ALA A 500 -14.38 4.80 -12.48
C ALA A 500 -14.52 6.16 -13.16
N TYR A 501 -13.67 7.10 -12.78
CA TYR A 501 -13.69 8.47 -13.28
C TYR A 501 -12.29 8.90 -13.67
N ALA A 502 -12.18 9.56 -14.81
CA ALA A 502 -10.93 10.12 -15.30
C ALA A 502 -11.09 11.60 -15.64
N VAL A 503 -10.06 12.38 -15.41
CA VAL A 503 -9.91 13.72 -15.95
C VAL A 503 -8.92 13.66 -17.10
N ALA A 504 -9.31 14.12 -18.28
CA ALA A 504 -8.46 14.15 -19.45
C ALA A 504 -8.75 15.38 -20.32
N TYR A 505 -7.83 15.74 -21.21
CA TYR A 505 -8.05 16.81 -22.17
C TYR A 505 -9.19 16.49 -23.13
N ILE A 506 -10.00 17.52 -23.48
CA ILE A 506 -10.99 17.46 -24.55
C ILE A 506 -10.40 18.16 -25.78
N GLY A 507 -10.20 17.41 -26.87
CA GLY A 507 -9.70 17.95 -28.14
C GLY A 507 -8.21 18.23 -28.16
N THR A 508 -7.77 19.02 -29.14
CA THR A 508 -6.36 19.29 -29.44
C THR A 508 -5.83 20.63 -28.90
N SER A 509 -6.68 21.43 -28.25
CA SER A 509 -6.34 22.79 -27.79
C SER A 509 -5.50 22.79 -26.49
N GLY A 510 -5.48 21.68 -25.75
CA GLY A 510 -4.69 21.55 -24.53
C GLY A 510 -5.15 22.40 -23.33
N VAL A 511 -6.33 23.01 -23.41
CA VAL A 511 -6.86 23.93 -22.37
C VAL A 511 -8.22 23.48 -21.81
N ASP A 512 -8.93 22.62 -22.52
CA ASP A 512 -10.24 22.14 -22.09
C ASP A 512 -10.14 20.75 -21.49
N PHE A 513 -10.65 20.56 -20.28
CA PHE A 513 -10.70 19.27 -19.60
C PHE A 513 -12.14 18.76 -19.54
N GLY A 514 -12.28 17.44 -19.65
CA GLY A 514 -13.52 16.73 -19.41
C GLY A 514 -13.37 15.69 -18.33
N VAL A 515 -14.47 15.41 -17.67
CA VAL A 515 -14.59 14.30 -16.75
C VAL A 515 -15.22 13.13 -17.48
N TYR A 516 -14.54 12.03 -17.52
CA TYR A 516 -15.00 10.80 -18.15
C TYR A 516 -15.43 9.81 -17.07
N ALA A 517 -16.64 9.28 -17.18
CA ALA A 517 -17.17 8.27 -16.27
C ALA A 517 -17.27 6.91 -16.98
N PHE A 518 -16.99 5.85 -16.27
CA PHE A 518 -17.05 4.47 -16.78
C PHE A 518 -17.76 3.57 -15.77
N THR A 519 -18.51 2.59 -16.28
CA THR A 519 -18.87 1.41 -15.49
C THR A 519 -17.74 0.39 -15.57
N ILE A 520 -17.48 -0.33 -14.48
CA ILE A 520 -16.48 -1.40 -14.41
C ILE A 520 -17.20 -2.74 -14.50
N ASN A 521 -16.79 -3.59 -15.44
CA ASN A 521 -17.27 -4.96 -15.47
C ASN A 521 -16.62 -5.76 -14.32
N PRO A 522 -17.40 -6.30 -13.37
CA PRO A 522 -16.84 -6.93 -12.17
C PRO A 522 -16.06 -8.22 -12.42
N THR A 523 -16.26 -8.85 -13.59
CA THR A 523 -15.59 -10.11 -13.93
C THR A 523 -14.33 -9.90 -14.76
N THR A 524 -14.31 -8.86 -15.60
CA THR A 524 -13.22 -8.65 -16.56
C THR A 524 -12.41 -7.39 -16.29
N GLY A 525 -12.86 -6.49 -15.39
CA GLY A 525 -12.28 -5.18 -15.13
C GLY A 525 -12.49 -4.17 -16.26
N ALA A 526 -13.14 -4.55 -17.36
CA ALA A 526 -13.28 -3.69 -18.54
C ALA A 526 -14.08 -2.42 -18.23
N LEU A 527 -13.55 -1.27 -18.70
CA LEU A 527 -14.18 0.03 -18.57
C LEU A 527 -15.13 0.27 -19.75
N LEU A 528 -16.40 0.54 -19.44
CA LEU A 528 -17.42 0.87 -20.42
C LEU A 528 -17.87 2.32 -20.23
N PRO A 529 -17.79 3.19 -21.25
CA PRO A 529 -18.15 4.60 -21.13
C PRO A 529 -19.60 4.79 -20.70
N VAL A 530 -19.82 5.67 -19.72
CA VAL A 530 -21.16 6.11 -19.31
C VAL A 530 -21.71 7.10 -20.34
N SER A 531 -23.02 7.02 -20.61
CA SER A 531 -23.68 7.97 -21.51
C SER A 531 -23.56 9.40 -21.02
N GLY A 532 -23.20 10.31 -21.90
CA GLY A 532 -22.97 11.73 -21.59
C GLY A 532 -21.51 12.13 -21.47
N ASN A 533 -20.57 11.18 -21.60
CA ASN A 533 -19.13 11.48 -21.62
C ASN A 533 -18.73 12.39 -22.83
N PRO A 534 -17.78 13.33 -22.64
CA PRO A 534 -17.27 13.80 -21.37
C PRO A 534 -18.28 14.72 -20.67
N PHE A 535 -18.35 14.66 -19.35
CA PHE A 535 -19.07 15.63 -18.54
C PHE A 535 -18.24 16.92 -18.47
N ALA A 536 -18.91 18.08 -18.63
CA ALA A 536 -18.20 19.34 -18.57
C ALA A 536 -17.57 19.56 -17.19
N ALA A 537 -16.27 19.84 -17.16
CA ALA A 537 -15.64 20.41 -15.98
C ALA A 537 -16.15 21.85 -15.83
N SER A 538 -16.47 22.28 -14.59
CA SER A 538 -16.93 23.66 -14.37
C SER A 538 -15.80 24.65 -14.67
N SER A 539 -16.10 25.67 -15.51
CA SER A 539 -15.17 26.75 -15.83
C SER A 539 -14.91 27.72 -14.67
N PRO A 540 -13.73 28.39 -14.60
CA PRO A 540 -12.96 28.92 -15.72
C PRO A 540 -11.85 27.97 -16.17
N PRO A 541 -11.27 28.17 -17.38
CA PRO A 541 -10.19 27.35 -17.89
C PRO A 541 -8.98 27.47 -16.95
N GLY A 542 -8.73 26.43 -16.20
CA GLY A 542 -7.60 26.22 -15.33
C GLY A 542 -7.15 24.77 -15.50
N TYR A 543 -5.95 24.46 -15.08
CA TYR A 543 -5.49 23.07 -15.10
C TYR A 543 -6.29 22.26 -14.07
N THR A 544 -7.14 21.35 -14.52
CA THR A 544 -7.76 20.35 -13.65
C THR A 544 -6.71 19.31 -13.29
N THR A 545 -6.43 19.13 -12.02
CA THR A 545 -5.31 18.29 -11.57
C THR A 545 -5.72 16.96 -10.99
N ALA A 546 -6.83 16.91 -10.25
CA ALA A 546 -7.22 15.71 -9.55
C ALA A 546 -8.74 15.51 -9.52
N ILE A 547 -9.14 14.24 -9.45
CA ILE A 547 -10.49 13.82 -9.14
C ILE A 547 -10.44 12.84 -7.98
N THR A 548 -11.32 13.03 -7.00
CA THR A 548 -11.51 12.11 -5.88
C THR A 548 -13.00 11.85 -5.67
N VAL A 549 -13.34 10.69 -5.15
CA VAL A 549 -14.71 10.24 -4.90
C VAL A 549 -14.88 9.91 -3.44
N THR A 550 -16.01 10.33 -2.85
CA THR A 550 -16.36 9.98 -1.46
C THR A 550 -17.35 8.84 -1.40
N ASN A 551 -17.38 8.20 -0.26
CA ASN A 551 -18.45 7.31 0.16
C ASN A 551 -19.74 8.07 0.49
#